data_c727888fadf33a5d465c9d6716461c58
#
_entry.id   c727888fadf33a5d465c9d6716461c58
#
_cell.length_a   1.000
_cell.length_b   1.000
_cell.length_c   1.000
_cell.angle_alpha   90.00
_cell.angle_beta   90.00
_cell.angle_gamma   90.00
#
_symmetry.space_group_name_H-M   'P 1'
#
loop_
_entity.id
_entity.type
_entity.pdbx_description
1 polymer ?
#
loop_
_entity_poly.entity_id
_entity_poly.type
_entity_poly.pdbx_seq_one_letter_code
_entity_poly.pdbx_strand_id
1 'polypeptide(L)'
;MIKAGIIGGAGYTACELIRLLINHPDVDIKFINSSSNAGNKITDVHEGLYGETDLVFTDELPLDEIDVLFFCTAHGDTKKFMDSHNVPEDLKIIDLSMDYRIKSDDHDFIYGLPELNRRAICHSKHVANPGCFATCIQLGLLPLAKHLLLNEDVMVNAITGSTGAGVKPGATSHFSWRNNNMSIYKPFSHQHVPEIKQSLKQLQNSFNAEIDFIPYRGDFPRGIFATLVVKCKVELEELVKMYQDYYAEDSFVHIVDKNIDLKQVVNTNKCLIHLEKHGDKLLVISCIDNLLKGASGQAVHNMNLMFNLEETVGLRLKPSAF
;
A
#
# COMPACT_ATOMS: atom_id res chain seq x y z
N MET A 1 -17.84 5.43 -17.46
CA MET A 1 -16.42 5.17 -17.18
C MET A 1 -15.90 6.29 -16.30
N ILE A 2 -15.20 5.96 -15.24
CA ILE A 2 -14.53 6.88 -14.32
C ILE A 2 -13.34 7.51 -15.06
N LYS A 3 -13.28 8.82 -15.10
CA LYS A 3 -12.18 9.54 -15.73
C LYS A 3 -11.08 9.77 -14.72
N ALA A 4 -9.90 9.24 -14.95
CA ALA A 4 -8.77 9.30 -14.03
C ALA A 4 -7.66 10.24 -14.52
N GLY A 5 -7.10 11.04 -13.60
CA GLY A 5 -5.87 11.79 -13.78
C GLY A 5 -4.77 11.24 -12.87
N ILE A 6 -3.51 11.29 -13.31
CA ILE A 6 -2.35 10.81 -12.55
C ILE A 6 -1.30 11.90 -12.51
N ILE A 7 -0.85 12.28 -11.30
CA ILE A 7 0.29 13.20 -11.09
C ILE A 7 1.49 12.42 -10.58
N GLY A 8 2.69 12.73 -11.10
CA GLY A 8 3.92 12.00 -10.79
C GLY A 8 4.09 10.73 -11.62
N GLY A 9 3.67 10.77 -12.88
CA GLY A 9 3.52 9.66 -13.81
C GLY A 9 4.76 8.82 -14.10
N ALA A 10 5.99 9.29 -13.81
CA ALA A 10 7.24 8.62 -14.18
C ALA A 10 7.80 7.67 -13.08
N GLY A 11 7.15 7.56 -11.93
CA GLY A 11 7.58 6.70 -10.81
C GLY A 11 7.13 5.25 -10.92
N TYR A 12 7.69 4.36 -10.09
CA TYR A 12 7.28 2.94 -10.03
C TYR A 12 5.82 2.74 -9.63
N THR A 13 5.31 3.52 -8.69
CA THR A 13 3.89 3.46 -8.29
C THR A 13 2.99 3.91 -9.43
N ALA A 14 3.37 4.93 -10.18
CA ALA A 14 2.62 5.35 -11.36
C ALA A 14 2.65 4.30 -12.46
N CYS A 15 3.79 3.67 -12.73
CA CYS A 15 3.90 2.55 -13.68
C CYS A 15 2.90 1.44 -13.35
N GLU A 16 2.87 0.99 -12.09
CA GLU A 16 1.93 -0.04 -11.64
C GLU A 16 0.47 0.45 -11.70
N LEU A 17 0.21 1.69 -11.34
CA LEU A 17 -1.14 2.27 -11.43
C LEU A 17 -1.64 2.31 -12.87
N ILE A 18 -0.82 2.82 -13.80
CA ILE A 18 -1.13 2.86 -15.24
C ILE A 18 -1.41 1.44 -15.75
N ARG A 19 -0.53 0.47 -15.44
CA ARG A 19 -0.69 -0.94 -15.83
C ARG A 19 -2.01 -1.55 -15.37
N LEU A 20 -2.51 -1.16 -14.19
CA LEU A 20 -3.79 -1.60 -13.68
C LEU A 20 -4.96 -0.89 -14.39
N LEU A 21 -4.87 0.43 -14.53
CA LEU A 21 -5.97 1.25 -15.01
C LEU A 21 -6.23 1.12 -16.51
N ILE A 22 -5.21 0.89 -17.35
CA ILE A 22 -5.40 0.66 -18.80
C ILE A 22 -6.23 -0.59 -19.09
N ASN A 23 -6.25 -1.56 -18.18
CA ASN A 23 -7.04 -2.80 -18.27
C ASN A 23 -8.27 -2.80 -17.35
N HIS A 24 -8.57 -1.69 -16.69
CA HIS A 24 -9.73 -1.59 -15.80
C HIS A 24 -11.00 -1.29 -16.61
N PRO A 25 -12.05 -2.14 -16.54
CA PRO A 25 -13.23 -2.02 -17.44
C PRO A 25 -14.03 -0.72 -17.25
N ASP A 26 -13.95 -0.10 -16.07
CA ASP A 26 -14.75 1.07 -15.71
C ASP A 26 -13.94 2.38 -15.64
N VAL A 27 -12.65 2.38 -16.07
CA VAL A 27 -11.77 3.55 -15.97
C VAL A 27 -11.26 3.98 -17.36
N ASP A 28 -11.18 5.29 -17.55
CA ASP A 28 -10.55 5.95 -18.70
C ASP A 28 -9.50 6.94 -18.19
N ILE A 29 -8.24 6.74 -18.52
CA ILE A 29 -7.14 7.64 -18.12
C ILE A 29 -7.16 8.87 -19.05
N LYS A 30 -7.46 10.04 -18.50
CA LYS A 30 -7.53 11.29 -19.24
C LYS A 30 -6.18 11.98 -19.38
N PHE A 31 -5.37 11.97 -18.34
CA PHE A 31 -4.03 12.51 -18.41
C PHE A 31 -3.08 11.81 -17.44
N ILE A 32 -1.80 11.82 -17.79
CA ILE A 32 -0.70 11.38 -16.93
C ILE A 32 0.33 12.51 -16.90
N ASN A 33 0.41 13.20 -15.77
CA ASN A 33 1.28 14.35 -15.61
C ASN A 33 2.72 13.94 -15.23
N SER A 34 3.68 14.45 -16.01
CA SER A 34 5.10 14.42 -15.69
C SER A 34 5.79 15.58 -16.40
N SER A 35 6.13 16.65 -15.69
CA SER A 35 6.73 17.85 -16.27
C SER A 35 8.07 17.58 -16.98
N SER A 36 8.86 16.61 -16.49
CA SER A 36 10.15 16.24 -17.11
C SER A 36 10.00 15.36 -18.36
N ASN A 37 8.81 14.79 -18.62
CA ASN A 37 8.56 13.88 -19.73
C ASN A 37 7.40 14.35 -20.62
N ALA A 38 6.88 15.55 -20.43
CA ALA A 38 5.77 16.07 -21.23
C ALA A 38 6.06 15.95 -22.75
N GLY A 39 5.10 15.40 -23.49
CA GLY A 39 5.22 15.11 -24.93
C GLY A 39 5.84 13.75 -25.27
N ASN A 40 6.49 13.05 -24.35
CA ASN A 40 7.02 11.70 -24.55
C ASN A 40 5.91 10.65 -24.40
N LYS A 41 6.02 9.54 -25.10
CA LYS A 41 5.13 8.40 -24.89
C LYS A 41 5.34 7.81 -23.48
N ILE A 42 4.27 7.28 -22.89
CA ILE A 42 4.37 6.56 -21.61
C ILE A 42 5.36 5.39 -21.71
N THR A 43 5.40 4.72 -22.85
CA THR A 43 6.31 3.61 -23.13
C THR A 43 7.79 3.99 -23.22
N ASP A 44 8.12 5.26 -23.40
CA ASP A 44 9.52 5.72 -23.39
C ASP A 44 10.13 5.72 -21.97
N VAL A 45 9.27 5.70 -20.93
CA VAL A 45 9.65 5.64 -19.52
C VAL A 45 9.28 4.28 -18.91
N HIS A 46 8.11 3.77 -19.27
CA HIS A 46 7.54 2.50 -18.78
C HIS A 46 7.54 1.47 -19.90
N GLU A 47 8.73 1.01 -20.31
CA GLU A 47 8.95 0.12 -21.45
C GLU A 47 8.14 -1.20 -21.38
N GLY A 48 7.82 -1.68 -20.18
CA GLY A 48 6.97 -2.85 -19.98
C GLY A 48 5.52 -2.70 -20.47
N LEU A 49 5.13 -1.49 -20.91
CA LEU A 49 3.79 -1.18 -21.45
C LEU A 49 3.78 -1.08 -22.98
N TYR A 50 4.86 -1.47 -23.67
CA TYR A 50 4.86 -1.54 -25.15
C TYR A 50 3.73 -2.44 -25.65
N GLY A 51 2.94 -1.89 -26.59
CA GLY A 51 1.79 -2.59 -27.16
C GLY A 51 0.49 -2.53 -26.32
N GLU A 52 0.55 -1.97 -25.12
CA GLU A 52 -0.59 -1.87 -24.20
C GLU A 52 -1.24 -0.48 -24.24
N THR A 53 -0.50 0.57 -24.61
CA THR A 53 -1.01 1.95 -24.61
C THR A 53 -0.21 2.86 -25.54
N ASP A 54 -0.92 3.84 -26.13
CA ASP A 54 -0.35 4.96 -26.90
C ASP A 54 -0.42 6.30 -26.15
N LEU A 55 -0.74 6.29 -24.84
CA LEU A 55 -0.82 7.48 -24.00
C LEU A 55 0.52 8.23 -23.96
N VAL A 56 0.43 9.54 -23.78
CA VAL A 56 1.56 10.47 -23.76
C VAL A 56 1.54 11.24 -22.44
N PHE A 57 2.72 11.53 -21.88
CA PHE A 57 2.83 12.42 -20.73
C PHE A 57 2.46 13.85 -21.10
N THR A 58 1.86 14.58 -20.16
CA THR A 58 1.52 15.98 -20.29
C THR A 58 1.99 16.79 -19.09
N ASP A 59 2.17 18.10 -19.27
CA ASP A 59 2.31 19.09 -18.19
C ASP A 59 0.96 19.80 -17.90
N GLU A 60 -0.05 19.61 -18.74
CA GLU A 60 -1.39 20.12 -18.52
C GLU A 60 -2.13 19.37 -17.40
N LEU A 61 -3.01 20.08 -16.71
CA LEU A 61 -3.77 19.58 -15.55
C LEU A 61 -5.27 19.88 -15.73
N PRO A 62 -5.99 19.17 -16.61
CA PRO A 62 -7.42 19.39 -16.84
C PRO A 62 -8.26 18.78 -15.69
N LEU A 63 -8.18 19.38 -14.50
CA LEU A 63 -8.81 18.87 -13.28
C LEU A 63 -10.35 18.83 -13.35
N ASP A 64 -10.96 19.71 -14.17
CA ASP A 64 -12.42 19.76 -14.37
C ASP A 64 -12.94 18.64 -15.30
N GLU A 65 -12.03 17.88 -15.92
CA GLU A 65 -12.40 16.83 -16.87
C GLU A 65 -12.34 15.41 -16.28
N ILE A 66 -11.96 15.28 -14.99
CA ILE A 66 -11.75 14.01 -14.33
C ILE A 66 -12.64 13.82 -13.11
N ASP A 67 -12.87 12.55 -12.75
CA ASP A 67 -13.65 12.13 -11.58
C ASP A 67 -12.75 11.74 -10.40
N VAL A 68 -11.51 11.30 -10.68
CA VAL A 68 -10.53 10.91 -9.66
C VAL A 68 -9.12 11.33 -10.06
N LEU A 69 -8.38 11.85 -9.07
CA LEU A 69 -6.97 12.22 -9.19
C LEU A 69 -6.10 11.35 -8.28
N PHE A 70 -5.08 10.73 -8.86
CA PHE A 70 -4.07 9.96 -8.13
C PHE A 70 -2.78 10.76 -8.01
N PHE A 71 -2.27 10.86 -6.78
CA PHE A 71 -0.94 11.41 -6.54
C PHE A 71 0.08 10.28 -6.35
N CYS A 72 0.98 10.12 -7.33
CA CYS A 72 2.14 9.22 -7.29
C CYS A 72 3.44 10.01 -7.07
N THR A 73 3.36 11.09 -6.31
CA THR A 73 4.42 12.09 -6.09
C THR A 73 5.34 11.71 -4.94
N ALA A 74 6.44 12.45 -4.79
CA ALA A 74 7.28 12.37 -3.62
C ALA A 74 6.56 12.95 -2.37
N HIS A 75 7.03 12.54 -1.18
CA HIS A 75 6.50 13.07 0.08
C HIS A 75 6.68 14.59 0.17
N GLY A 76 5.63 15.29 0.59
CA GLY A 76 5.55 16.73 0.68
C GLY A 76 5.03 17.43 -0.59
N ASP A 77 4.94 16.74 -1.72
CA ASP A 77 4.54 17.36 -2.98
C ASP A 77 3.02 17.39 -3.16
N THR A 78 2.29 16.41 -2.64
CA THR A 78 0.81 16.41 -2.68
C THR A 78 0.26 17.60 -1.89
N LYS A 79 0.78 17.85 -0.68
CA LYS A 79 0.37 19.00 0.12
C LYS A 79 0.65 20.31 -0.59
N LYS A 80 1.84 20.50 -1.17
CA LYS A 80 2.17 21.69 -1.96
C LYS A 80 1.22 21.89 -3.15
N PHE A 81 0.86 20.80 -3.82
CA PHE A 81 -0.08 20.86 -4.93
C PHE A 81 -1.46 21.33 -4.46
N MET A 82 -2.00 20.73 -3.39
CA MET A 82 -3.30 21.09 -2.82
C MET A 82 -3.32 22.55 -2.35
N ASP A 83 -2.21 23.07 -1.80
CA ASP A 83 -2.09 24.45 -1.33
C ASP A 83 -1.97 25.45 -2.49
N SER A 84 -1.52 25.05 -3.68
CA SER A 84 -1.20 25.94 -4.80
C SER A 84 -2.15 25.88 -6.00
N HIS A 85 -3.03 24.88 -6.05
CA HIS A 85 -3.97 24.70 -7.16
C HIS A 85 -5.42 24.76 -6.68
N ASN A 86 -6.29 25.28 -7.53
CA ASN A 86 -7.72 25.23 -7.29
C ASN A 86 -8.26 23.87 -7.71
N VAL A 87 -8.40 22.97 -6.74
CA VAL A 87 -8.90 21.60 -6.95
C VAL A 87 -10.43 21.63 -6.87
N PRO A 88 -11.18 21.06 -7.85
CA PRO A 88 -12.62 21.00 -7.81
C PRO A 88 -13.13 20.30 -6.53
N GLU A 89 -14.15 20.86 -5.88
CA GLU A 89 -14.66 20.36 -4.59
C GLU A 89 -15.20 18.92 -4.66
N ASP A 90 -15.71 18.49 -5.82
CA ASP A 90 -16.26 17.15 -6.02
C ASP A 90 -15.25 16.14 -6.56
N LEU A 91 -14.04 16.56 -6.87
CA LEU A 91 -13.00 15.69 -7.37
C LEU A 91 -12.55 14.71 -6.26
N LYS A 92 -12.60 13.42 -6.55
CA LYS A 92 -12.07 12.42 -5.63
C LYS A 92 -10.56 12.34 -5.73
N ILE A 93 -9.89 12.23 -4.58
CA ILE A 93 -8.42 12.22 -4.50
C ILE A 93 -7.93 10.97 -3.79
N ILE A 94 -6.91 10.33 -4.37
CA ILE A 94 -6.18 9.21 -3.75
C ILE A 94 -4.70 9.57 -3.73
N ASP A 95 -4.19 9.84 -2.52
CA ASP A 95 -2.79 10.23 -2.30
C ASP A 95 -1.94 9.04 -1.89
N LEU A 96 -0.91 8.70 -2.68
CA LEU A 96 0.05 7.63 -2.35
C LEU A 96 1.27 8.17 -1.58
N SER A 97 1.38 9.48 -1.36
CA SER A 97 2.41 10.08 -0.51
C SER A 97 2.14 9.82 0.98
N MET A 98 2.98 10.33 1.85
CA MET A 98 2.74 10.25 3.30
C MET A 98 2.00 11.47 3.88
N ASP A 99 1.68 12.47 3.05
CA ASP A 99 1.34 13.82 3.49
C ASP A 99 0.06 13.87 4.36
N TYR A 100 -0.90 12.99 4.07
CA TYR A 100 -2.22 12.98 4.73
C TYR A 100 -2.55 11.67 5.47
N ARG A 101 -1.57 10.79 5.68
CA ARG A 101 -1.82 9.47 6.32
C ARG A 101 -2.15 9.56 7.81
N ILE A 102 -1.61 10.55 8.50
CA ILE A 102 -1.87 10.75 9.92
C ILE A 102 -3.06 11.69 10.07
N LYS A 103 -4.08 11.22 10.81
CA LYS A 103 -5.29 11.98 11.06
C LYS A 103 -4.96 13.33 11.72
N SER A 104 -5.52 14.40 11.18
CA SER A 104 -5.40 15.77 11.69
C SER A 104 -6.74 16.48 11.46
N ASP A 105 -6.97 17.54 12.22
CA ASP A 105 -8.12 18.44 12.01
C ASP A 105 -7.89 19.40 10.82
N ASP A 106 -6.68 19.40 10.24
CA ASP A 106 -6.32 20.25 9.10
C ASP A 106 -6.74 19.68 7.74
N HIS A 107 -7.24 18.43 7.70
CA HIS A 107 -7.64 17.76 6.45
C HIS A 107 -8.71 16.69 6.69
N ASP A 108 -9.44 16.37 5.62
CA ASP A 108 -10.53 15.37 5.62
C ASP A 108 -10.14 14.00 5.00
N PHE A 109 -8.84 13.78 4.71
CA PHE A 109 -8.38 12.53 4.16
C PHE A 109 -8.63 11.36 5.11
N ILE A 110 -9.28 10.31 4.58
CA ILE A 110 -9.49 9.04 5.28
C ILE A 110 -8.29 8.14 5.02
N TYR A 111 -7.77 7.50 6.07
CA TYR A 111 -6.72 6.51 5.94
C TYR A 111 -7.21 5.29 5.16
N GLY A 112 -6.63 5.06 3.99
CA GLY A 112 -7.12 4.18 2.94
C GLY A 112 -6.73 2.70 3.12
N LEU A 113 -6.97 2.13 4.30
CA LEU A 113 -6.86 0.69 4.56
C LEU A 113 -8.28 0.10 4.61
N PRO A 114 -8.78 -0.56 3.54
CA PRO A 114 -10.16 -1.07 3.46
C PRO A 114 -10.52 -2.02 4.58
N GLU A 115 -9.61 -2.87 5.00
CA GLU A 115 -9.79 -3.87 6.07
C GLU A 115 -10.02 -3.23 7.45
N LEU A 116 -9.76 -1.92 7.57
CA LEU A 116 -10.03 -1.12 8.78
C LEU A 116 -11.14 -0.08 8.58
N ASN A 117 -11.18 0.56 7.41
CA ASN A 117 -11.94 1.79 7.18
C ASN A 117 -12.92 1.71 5.98
N ARG A 118 -13.29 0.50 5.51
CA ARG A 118 -14.15 0.29 4.33
C ARG A 118 -15.30 1.29 4.22
N ARG A 119 -16.14 1.37 5.27
CA ARG A 119 -17.31 2.25 5.27
C ARG A 119 -16.95 3.73 5.10
N ALA A 120 -15.90 4.20 5.76
CA ALA A 120 -15.45 5.58 5.67
C ALA A 120 -14.92 5.87 4.26
N ILE A 121 -14.15 4.96 3.67
CA ILE A 121 -13.63 5.08 2.31
C ILE A 121 -14.75 5.19 1.27
N CYS A 122 -15.80 4.35 1.36
CA CYS A 122 -16.95 4.41 0.44
C CYS A 122 -17.64 5.78 0.41
N HIS A 123 -17.58 6.53 1.50
CA HIS A 123 -18.26 7.83 1.64
C HIS A 123 -17.31 9.04 1.58
N SER A 124 -16.01 8.81 1.37
CA SER A 124 -15.01 9.88 1.32
C SER A 124 -14.81 10.43 -0.08
N LYS A 125 -14.36 11.68 -0.13
CA LYS A 125 -13.81 12.29 -1.35
C LYS A 125 -12.29 12.16 -1.40
N HIS A 126 -11.62 12.12 -0.25
CA HIS A 126 -10.17 12.12 -0.15
C HIS A 126 -9.67 10.91 0.65
N VAL A 127 -8.74 10.15 0.06
CA VAL A 127 -8.14 8.95 0.66
C VAL A 127 -6.63 9.04 0.66
N ALA A 128 -6.02 8.88 1.83
CA ALA A 128 -4.58 8.74 2.00
C ALA A 128 -4.20 7.26 1.97
N ASN A 129 -3.61 6.83 0.87
CA ASN A 129 -3.23 5.43 0.66
C ASN A 129 -2.07 5.02 1.59
N PRO A 130 -2.16 3.91 2.33
CA PRO A 130 -1.16 3.48 3.31
C PRO A 130 0.24 3.27 2.75
N GLY A 131 1.25 3.38 3.61
CA GLY A 131 2.60 2.96 3.29
C GLY A 131 2.72 1.44 3.19
N CYS A 132 3.63 0.95 2.35
CA CYS A 132 3.72 -0.48 2.04
C CYS A 132 4.03 -1.36 3.27
N PHE A 133 5.01 -1.00 4.08
CA PHE A 133 5.25 -1.72 5.34
C PHE A 133 4.11 -1.56 6.33
N ALA A 134 3.51 -0.36 6.40
CA ALA A 134 2.37 -0.14 7.28
C ALA A 134 1.22 -1.08 6.91
N THR A 135 0.88 -1.22 5.63
CA THR A 135 -0.13 -2.18 5.16
C THR A 135 0.19 -3.60 5.60
N CYS A 136 1.41 -4.08 5.31
CA CYS A 136 1.82 -5.45 5.63
C CYS A 136 1.75 -5.76 7.14
N ILE A 137 2.26 -4.85 7.96
CA ILE A 137 2.32 -5.01 9.43
C ILE A 137 0.94 -4.88 10.05
N GLN A 138 0.15 -3.89 9.65
CA GLN A 138 -1.20 -3.68 10.17
C GLN A 138 -2.10 -4.87 9.89
N LEU A 139 -2.10 -5.40 8.67
CA LEU A 139 -2.88 -6.60 8.33
C LEU A 139 -2.50 -7.80 9.21
N GLY A 140 -1.25 -7.90 9.65
CA GLY A 140 -0.85 -8.90 10.63
C GLY A 140 -1.33 -8.63 12.07
N LEU A 141 -1.63 -7.37 12.45
CA LEU A 141 -1.92 -6.99 13.83
C LEU A 141 -3.39 -6.59 14.11
N LEU A 142 -4.15 -6.18 13.07
CA LEU A 142 -5.53 -5.70 13.26
C LEU A 142 -6.44 -6.69 14.00
N PRO A 143 -6.44 -8.02 13.72
CA PRO A 143 -7.27 -8.95 14.45
C PRO A 143 -6.91 -9.00 15.94
N LEU A 144 -5.63 -8.93 16.28
CA LEU A 144 -5.18 -8.92 17.68
C LEU A 144 -5.60 -7.63 18.39
N ALA A 145 -5.48 -6.47 17.75
CA ALA A 145 -5.95 -5.20 18.28
C ALA A 145 -7.48 -5.20 18.49
N LYS A 146 -8.25 -5.76 17.54
CA LYS A 146 -9.71 -5.91 17.65
C LYS A 146 -10.12 -6.71 18.89
N HIS A 147 -9.33 -7.70 19.27
CA HIS A 147 -9.56 -8.55 20.43
C HIS A 147 -8.80 -8.10 21.70
N LEU A 148 -8.20 -6.88 21.67
CA LEU A 148 -7.48 -6.27 22.81
C LEU A 148 -6.28 -7.10 23.30
N LEU A 149 -5.59 -7.79 22.40
CA LEU A 149 -4.50 -8.72 22.72
C LEU A 149 -3.09 -8.09 22.61
N LEU A 150 -2.97 -6.85 22.17
CA LEU A 150 -1.69 -6.15 22.06
C LEU A 150 -1.38 -5.39 23.36
N ASN A 151 -0.89 -6.09 24.38
CA ASN A 151 -0.64 -5.55 25.72
C ASN A 151 0.85 -5.35 26.04
N GLU A 152 1.74 -5.81 25.16
CA GLU A 152 3.19 -5.69 25.28
C GLU A 152 3.78 -5.26 23.95
N ASP A 153 5.07 -4.87 23.95
CA ASP A 153 5.78 -4.43 22.76
C ASP A 153 5.78 -5.51 21.68
N VAL A 154 5.64 -5.08 20.44
CA VAL A 154 5.59 -5.96 19.28
C VAL A 154 6.91 -5.86 18.52
N MET A 155 7.68 -6.94 18.49
CA MET A 155 8.88 -7.02 17.67
C MET A 155 8.51 -7.30 16.21
N VAL A 156 8.95 -6.42 15.31
CA VAL A 156 8.68 -6.53 13.87
C VAL A 156 9.98 -6.53 13.08
N ASN A 157 10.25 -7.62 12.35
CA ASN A 157 11.29 -7.67 11.34
C ASN A 157 10.62 -7.79 9.97
N ALA A 158 10.90 -6.85 9.07
CA ALA A 158 10.33 -6.94 7.72
C ALA A 158 11.35 -6.60 6.64
N ILE A 159 11.43 -7.47 5.64
CA ILE A 159 12.30 -7.30 4.48
C ILE A 159 11.49 -6.84 3.29
N THR A 160 11.97 -5.81 2.58
CA THR A 160 11.37 -5.30 1.34
C THR A 160 12.30 -5.37 0.15
N GLY A 161 11.71 -5.43 -1.04
CA GLY A 161 12.44 -5.30 -2.30
C GLY A 161 13.00 -3.88 -2.54
N SER A 162 13.94 -3.79 -3.47
CA SER A 162 14.66 -2.54 -3.78
C SER A 162 13.76 -1.45 -4.38
N THR A 163 12.64 -1.80 -5.02
CA THR A 163 11.69 -0.84 -5.60
C THR A 163 11.03 0.07 -4.57
N GLY A 164 11.01 -0.34 -3.29
CA GLY A 164 10.55 0.51 -2.19
C GLY A 164 11.38 1.78 -1.97
N ALA A 165 12.56 1.89 -2.59
CA ALA A 165 13.39 3.11 -2.57
C ALA A 165 12.99 4.15 -3.65
N GLY A 166 12.10 3.79 -4.56
CA GLY A 166 11.74 4.62 -5.71
C GLY A 166 12.73 4.52 -6.87
N VAL A 167 12.43 5.24 -7.97
CA VAL A 167 13.19 5.17 -9.23
C VAL A 167 14.51 5.94 -9.18
N LYS A 168 14.64 6.95 -8.31
CA LYS A 168 15.88 7.76 -8.24
C LYS A 168 17.06 6.91 -7.79
N PRO A 169 18.18 6.88 -8.54
CA PRO A 169 19.37 6.14 -8.16
C PRO A 169 19.91 6.60 -6.79
N GLY A 170 20.34 5.66 -5.98
CA GLY A 170 20.96 5.92 -4.69
C GLY A 170 22.08 4.92 -4.39
N ALA A 171 23.03 5.30 -3.55
CA ALA A 171 24.19 4.45 -3.21
C ALA A 171 23.78 3.02 -2.80
N THR A 172 22.76 2.89 -1.97
CA THR A 172 22.30 1.59 -1.43
C THR A 172 21.34 0.83 -2.35
N SER A 173 20.88 1.42 -3.45
CA SER A 173 20.10 0.77 -4.50
C SER A 173 20.92 0.48 -5.77
N HIS A 174 22.20 0.96 -5.83
CA HIS A 174 23.11 0.67 -6.93
C HIS A 174 23.36 -0.85 -7.02
N PHE A 175 23.41 -1.38 -8.25
CA PHE A 175 23.54 -2.83 -8.48
C PHE A 175 24.68 -3.48 -7.71
N SER A 176 25.91 -2.94 -7.84
CA SER A 176 27.10 -3.50 -7.17
C SER A 176 27.02 -3.49 -5.63
N TRP A 177 26.22 -2.60 -5.06
CA TRP A 177 26.01 -2.55 -3.62
C TRP A 177 24.88 -3.48 -3.18
N ARG A 178 23.81 -3.57 -3.97
CA ARG A 178 22.59 -4.31 -3.61
C ARG A 178 22.64 -5.80 -3.95
N ASN A 179 23.33 -6.17 -5.03
CA ASN A 179 23.41 -7.55 -5.49
C ASN A 179 24.08 -8.44 -4.43
N ASN A 180 23.47 -9.57 -4.09
CA ASN A 180 23.88 -10.49 -3.03
C ASN A 180 24.08 -9.82 -1.64
N ASN A 181 23.33 -8.76 -1.35
CA ASN A 181 23.49 -7.98 -0.13
C ASN A 181 22.15 -7.62 0.50
N MET A 182 22.11 -7.62 1.82
CA MET A 182 20.97 -7.20 2.64
C MET A 182 21.42 -6.20 3.69
N SER A 183 20.59 -5.21 3.97
CA SER A 183 20.91 -4.19 5.00
C SER A 183 19.68 -3.70 5.72
N ILE A 184 19.84 -3.30 6.98
CA ILE A 184 18.82 -2.56 7.72
C ILE A 184 18.87 -1.07 7.39
N TYR A 185 17.75 -0.37 7.64
CA TYR A 185 17.67 1.08 7.55
C TYR A 185 16.59 1.62 8.49
N LYS A 186 16.82 2.78 9.10
CA LYS A 186 15.88 3.44 10.03
C LYS A 186 15.26 2.50 11.10
N PRO A 187 16.04 1.65 11.80
CA PRO A 187 15.49 0.81 12.85
C PRO A 187 14.81 1.69 13.92
N PHE A 188 13.66 1.24 14.43
CA PHE A 188 12.84 1.90 15.46
C PHE A 188 12.32 3.32 15.11
N SER A 189 12.73 3.88 13.97
CA SER A 189 12.44 5.28 13.56
C SER A 189 11.82 5.39 12.16
N HIS A 190 11.30 4.28 11.63
CA HIS A 190 10.70 4.27 10.29
C HIS A 190 9.40 5.08 10.25
N GLN A 191 9.22 5.87 9.19
CA GLN A 191 8.06 6.77 9.01
C GLN A 191 6.69 6.09 8.97
N HIS A 192 6.62 4.75 8.83
CA HIS A 192 5.37 4.00 8.87
C HIS A 192 4.92 3.62 10.30
N VAL A 193 5.77 3.75 11.32
CA VAL A 193 5.39 3.41 12.70
C VAL A 193 4.21 4.25 13.21
N PRO A 194 4.14 5.58 12.98
CA PRO A 194 2.97 6.37 13.37
C PRO A 194 1.67 5.91 12.73
N GLU A 195 1.69 5.51 11.43
CA GLU A 195 0.52 4.95 10.73
C GLU A 195 0.02 3.68 11.42
N ILE A 196 0.95 2.76 11.74
CA ILE A 196 0.64 1.49 12.42
C ILE A 196 0.00 1.76 13.78
N LYS A 197 0.65 2.59 14.61
CA LYS A 197 0.15 2.94 15.94
C LYS A 197 -1.23 3.60 15.90
N GLN A 198 -1.48 4.49 14.93
CA GLN A 198 -2.79 5.12 14.73
C GLN A 198 -3.88 4.08 14.48
N SER A 199 -3.66 3.14 13.59
CA SER A 199 -4.63 2.10 13.24
C SER A 199 -4.89 1.12 14.38
N LEU A 200 -3.85 0.71 15.10
CA LEU A 200 -4.00 -0.16 16.27
C LEU A 200 -4.77 0.53 17.39
N LYS A 201 -4.51 1.82 17.65
CA LYS A 201 -5.26 2.61 18.63
C LYS A 201 -6.73 2.81 18.25
N GLN A 202 -7.06 2.82 16.97
CA GLN A 202 -8.46 2.91 16.51
C GLN A 202 -9.28 1.68 16.95
N LEU A 203 -8.67 0.49 16.99
CA LEU A 203 -9.32 -0.76 17.43
C LEU A 203 -9.12 -1.04 18.93
N GLN A 204 -7.92 -0.78 19.44
CA GLN A 204 -7.54 -0.97 20.83
C GLN A 204 -7.11 0.38 21.42
N ASN A 205 -8.07 1.15 21.93
CA ASN A 205 -7.79 2.50 22.48
C ASN A 205 -6.74 2.48 23.61
N SER A 206 -6.66 1.38 24.36
CA SER A 206 -5.66 1.13 25.41
C SER A 206 -4.26 0.78 24.88
N PHE A 207 -4.06 0.65 23.56
CA PHE A 207 -2.76 0.30 22.98
C PHE A 207 -1.72 1.41 23.26
N ASN A 208 -0.72 1.08 24.08
CA ASN A 208 0.40 1.96 24.45
C ASN A 208 1.77 1.30 24.28
N ALA A 209 1.80 0.07 23.79
CA ALA A 209 3.04 -0.68 23.54
C ALA A 209 3.84 -0.10 22.37
N GLU A 210 5.13 -0.42 22.31
CA GLU A 210 5.98 -0.02 21.19
C GLU A 210 5.86 -1.01 20.03
N ILE A 211 6.10 -0.49 18.85
CA ILE A 211 6.32 -1.27 17.63
C ILE A 211 7.81 -1.23 17.33
N ASP A 212 8.52 -2.24 17.79
CA ASP A 212 9.96 -2.41 17.62
C ASP A 212 10.28 -2.87 16.22
N PHE A 213 10.21 -1.94 15.28
CA PHE A 213 10.32 -2.23 13.85
C PHE A 213 11.75 -2.09 13.34
N ILE A 214 12.27 -3.20 12.77
CA ILE A 214 13.55 -3.28 12.09
C ILE A 214 13.31 -3.59 10.60
N PRO A 215 13.35 -2.58 9.72
CA PRO A 215 13.21 -2.78 8.29
C PRO A 215 14.51 -3.22 7.63
N TYR A 216 14.42 -4.19 6.74
CA TYR A 216 15.50 -4.66 5.89
C TYR A 216 15.20 -4.34 4.42
N ARG A 217 16.26 -4.12 3.64
CA ARG A 217 16.18 -4.12 2.18
C ARG A 217 16.93 -5.31 1.65
N GLY A 218 16.20 -6.18 0.93
CA GLY A 218 16.72 -7.42 0.37
C GLY A 218 17.27 -7.26 -1.05
N ASP A 219 17.88 -8.33 -1.54
CA ASP A 219 18.39 -8.47 -2.90
C ASP A 219 17.32 -9.07 -3.83
N PHE A 220 16.20 -8.38 -3.92
CA PHE A 220 15.11 -8.68 -4.84
C PHE A 220 14.34 -7.39 -5.16
N PRO A 221 13.64 -7.29 -6.31
CA PRO A 221 12.98 -6.04 -6.69
C PRO A 221 11.67 -5.77 -5.93
N ARG A 222 10.82 -6.79 -5.69
CA ARG A 222 9.45 -6.61 -5.23
C ARG A 222 9.09 -7.55 -4.08
N GLY A 223 8.19 -7.10 -3.24
CA GLY A 223 7.59 -7.83 -2.14
C GLY A 223 8.00 -7.30 -0.77
N ILE A 224 7.16 -7.58 0.22
CA ILE A 224 7.44 -7.42 1.65
C ILE A 224 7.12 -8.74 2.34
N PHE A 225 8.07 -9.21 3.12
CA PHE A 225 7.92 -10.34 4.03
C PHE A 225 8.16 -9.85 5.45
N ALA A 226 7.12 -9.88 6.29
CA ALA A 226 7.17 -9.40 7.67
C ALA A 226 6.94 -10.54 8.65
N THR A 227 7.75 -10.57 9.72
CA THR A 227 7.56 -11.41 10.89
C THR A 227 7.29 -10.53 12.10
N LEU A 228 6.19 -10.80 12.79
CA LEU A 228 5.75 -10.07 13.95
C LEU A 228 5.66 -11.04 15.14
N VAL A 229 6.37 -10.73 16.22
CA VAL A 229 6.37 -11.53 17.44
C VAL A 229 5.55 -10.79 18.49
N VAL A 230 4.49 -11.45 18.96
CA VAL A 230 3.56 -10.92 19.96
C VAL A 230 3.47 -11.90 21.14
N LYS A 231 3.52 -11.40 22.35
CA LYS A 231 3.16 -12.24 23.51
C LYS A 231 1.65 -12.42 23.57
N CYS A 232 1.23 -13.67 23.55
CA CYS A 232 -0.18 -14.04 23.54
C CYS A 232 -0.39 -15.38 24.21
N LYS A 233 -1.40 -15.47 25.09
CA LYS A 233 -1.74 -16.72 25.81
C LYS A 233 -2.88 -17.48 25.15
N VAL A 234 -3.51 -16.92 24.14
CA VAL A 234 -4.62 -17.55 23.39
C VAL A 234 -4.05 -18.69 22.52
N GLU A 235 -4.78 -19.78 22.42
CA GLU A 235 -4.39 -20.95 21.66
C GLU A 235 -4.45 -20.71 20.14
N LEU A 236 -3.65 -21.47 19.38
CA LEU A 236 -3.49 -21.26 17.93
C LEU A 236 -4.80 -21.38 17.17
N GLU A 237 -5.60 -22.39 17.48
CA GLU A 237 -6.88 -22.66 16.81
C GLU A 237 -7.85 -21.48 16.98
N GLU A 238 -7.90 -20.90 18.17
CA GLU A 238 -8.72 -19.72 18.46
C GLU A 238 -8.20 -18.48 17.73
N LEU A 239 -6.89 -18.28 17.71
CA LEU A 239 -6.25 -17.19 16.97
C LEU A 239 -6.51 -17.29 15.46
N VAL A 240 -6.35 -18.47 14.86
CA VAL A 240 -6.66 -18.71 13.45
C VAL A 240 -8.11 -18.34 13.15
N LYS A 241 -9.04 -18.77 14.03
CA LYS A 241 -10.45 -18.42 13.87
C LYS A 241 -10.70 -16.92 13.97
N MET A 242 -10.09 -16.22 14.93
CA MET A 242 -10.18 -14.74 15.05
C MET A 242 -9.74 -14.03 13.78
N TYR A 243 -8.64 -14.47 13.17
CA TYR A 243 -8.15 -13.90 11.91
C TYR A 243 -9.08 -14.21 10.74
N GLN A 244 -9.58 -15.43 10.63
CA GLN A 244 -10.53 -15.83 9.60
C GLN A 244 -11.85 -15.04 9.73
N ASP A 245 -12.37 -14.89 10.94
CA ASP A 245 -13.61 -14.15 11.20
C ASP A 245 -13.41 -12.64 10.90
N TYR A 246 -12.24 -12.06 11.23
CA TYR A 246 -11.94 -10.65 10.98
C TYR A 246 -11.88 -10.33 9.48
N TYR A 247 -11.26 -11.20 8.68
CA TYR A 247 -11.07 -10.99 7.23
C TYR A 247 -12.09 -11.74 6.36
N ALA A 248 -13.20 -12.23 6.93
CA ALA A 248 -14.17 -13.04 6.19
C ALA A 248 -14.78 -12.34 4.96
N GLU A 249 -14.89 -11.00 5.01
CA GLU A 249 -15.44 -10.18 3.94
C GLU A 249 -14.36 -9.45 3.12
N ASP A 250 -13.07 -9.69 3.39
CA ASP A 250 -11.96 -8.99 2.75
C ASP A 250 -11.34 -9.85 1.64
N SER A 251 -11.62 -9.50 0.38
CA SER A 251 -11.26 -10.30 -0.80
C SER A 251 -9.76 -10.50 -1.01
N PHE A 252 -8.91 -9.68 -0.38
CA PHE A 252 -7.47 -9.70 -0.64
C PHE A 252 -6.61 -10.22 0.52
N VAL A 253 -7.19 -10.54 1.68
CA VAL A 253 -6.46 -11.07 2.83
C VAL A 253 -6.81 -12.53 3.03
N HIS A 254 -5.80 -13.41 3.05
CA HIS A 254 -6.00 -14.84 3.18
C HIS A 254 -5.16 -15.41 4.33
N ILE A 255 -5.82 -16.10 5.25
CA ILE A 255 -5.17 -16.85 6.33
C ILE A 255 -4.88 -18.24 5.82
N VAL A 256 -3.60 -18.65 5.87
CA VAL A 256 -3.15 -19.92 5.31
C VAL A 256 -2.49 -20.80 6.37
N ASP A 257 -2.69 -22.11 6.25
CA ASP A 257 -2.20 -23.13 7.19
C ASP A 257 -0.73 -23.50 6.99
N LYS A 258 -0.15 -23.12 5.85
CA LYS A 258 1.25 -23.41 5.49
C LYS A 258 2.08 -22.14 5.53
N ASN A 259 3.37 -22.30 5.80
CA ASN A 259 4.32 -21.20 5.70
C ASN A 259 4.30 -20.57 4.30
N ILE A 260 4.49 -19.26 4.26
CA ILE A 260 4.33 -18.41 3.08
C ILE A 260 5.67 -17.87 2.58
N ASP A 261 5.72 -17.50 1.31
CA ASP A 261 6.87 -16.87 0.68
C ASP A 261 6.46 -15.72 -0.26
N LEU A 262 7.44 -14.92 -0.68
CA LEU A 262 7.22 -13.74 -1.54
C LEU A 262 6.64 -14.08 -2.91
N LYS A 263 7.00 -15.21 -3.52
CA LYS A 263 6.55 -15.58 -4.87
C LYS A 263 5.05 -15.82 -4.95
N GLN A 264 4.41 -16.13 -3.81
CA GLN A 264 2.96 -16.34 -3.74
C GLN A 264 2.15 -15.03 -3.85
N VAL A 265 2.77 -13.89 -3.58
CA VAL A 265 2.09 -12.58 -3.54
C VAL A 265 2.64 -11.55 -4.53
N VAL A 266 3.90 -11.67 -4.95
CA VAL A 266 4.49 -10.75 -5.92
C VAL A 266 3.65 -10.70 -7.20
N ASN A 267 3.41 -9.50 -7.69
CA ASN A 267 2.53 -9.20 -8.82
C ASN A 267 1.02 -9.42 -8.54
N THR A 268 0.60 -9.47 -7.28
CA THR A 268 -0.82 -9.56 -6.90
C THR A 268 -1.21 -8.51 -5.88
N ASN A 269 -2.53 -8.27 -5.74
CA ASN A 269 -3.07 -7.44 -4.67
C ASN A 269 -3.38 -8.22 -3.38
N LYS A 270 -2.79 -9.41 -3.20
CA LYS A 270 -3.04 -10.28 -2.05
C LYS A 270 -2.15 -9.92 -0.87
N CYS A 271 -2.68 -10.14 0.33
CA CYS A 271 -1.94 -10.34 1.57
C CYS A 271 -2.13 -11.78 2.03
N LEU A 272 -1.05 -12.52 2.23
CA LEU A 272 -1.09 -13.82 2.87
C LEU A 272 -0.61 -13.69 4.32
N ILE A 273 -1.31 -14.33 5.23
CA ILE A 273 -0.98 -14.36 6.66
C ILE A 273 -0.91 -15.81 7.13
N HIS A 274 0.18 -16.15 7.83
CA HIS A 274 0.37 -17.42 8.50
C HIS A 274 0.66 -17.20 9.98
N LEU A 275 0.12 -18.06 10.83
CA LEU A 275 0.26 -17.99 12.29
C LEU A 275 0.97 -19.22 12.83
N GLU A 276 1.95 -19.01 13.72
CA GLU A 276 2.58 -20.08 14.49
C GLU A 276 2.59 -19.72 15.98
N LYS A 277 2.41 -20.73 16.84
CA LYS A 277 2.44 -20.56 18.30
C LYS A 277 3.58 -21.35 18.93
N HIS A 278 4.40 -20.67 19.75
CA HIS A 278 5.54 -21.24 20.45
C HIS A 278 5.51 -20.81 21.93
N GLY A 279 4.89 -21.62 22.79
CA GLY A 279 4.62 -21.26 24.17
C GLY A 279 3.72 -20.02 24.26
N ASP A 280 4.17 -18.97 24.92
CA ASP A 280 3.45 -17.68 25.02
C ASP A 280 3.73 -16.71 23.84
N LYS A 281 4.52 -17.12 22.85
CA LYS A 281 4.83 -16.31 21.67
C LYS A 281 3.96 -16.70 20.49
N LEU A 282 3.26 -15.75 19.94
CA LEU A 282 2.64 -15.82 18.63
C LEU A 282 3.58 -15.22 17.60
N LEU A 283 3.92 -15.98 16.56
CA LEU A 283 4.57 -15.50 15.37
C LEU A 283 3.49 -15.29 14.29
N VAL A 284 3.35 -14.05 13.84
CA VAL A 284 2.51 -13.71 12.69
C VAL A 284 3.44 -13.43 11.51
N ILE A 285 3.24 -14.14 10.42
CA ILE A 285 3.96 -13.92 9.15
C ILE A 285 2.99 -13.28 8.19
N SER A 286 3.34 -12.09 7.66
CA SER A 286 2.51 -11.34 6.71
C SER A 286 3.32 -11.03 5.46
N CYS A 287 2.72 -11.25 4.28
CA CYS A 287 3.42 -11.11 3.01
C CYS A 287 2.54 -10.41 1.96
N ILE A 288 3.09 -9.38 1.29
CA ILE A 288 2.43 -8.61 0.23
C ILE A 288 3.40 -8.24 -0.90
N ASP A 289 2.88 -7.84 -2.04
CA ASP A 289 3.65 -7.06 -3.03
C ASP A 289 3.69 -5.58 -2.62
N ASN A 290 4.89 -5.00 -2.47
CA ASN A 290 5.07 -3.63 -1.99
C ASN A 290 4.55 -2.55 -2.95
N LEU A 291 4.45 -2.84 -4.25
CA LEU A 291 3.95 -1.90 -5.28
C LEU A 291 2.46 -2.11 -5.58
N LEU A 292 1.88 -3.27 -5.25
CA LEU A 292 0.45 -3.55 -5.46
C LEU A 292 -0.35 -3.41 -4.16
N LYS A 293 -0.52 -4.46 -3.36
CA LYS A 293 -1.23 -4.34 -2.07
C LYS A 293 -0.59 -3.29 -1.16
N GLY A 294 0.72 -3.07 -1.29
CA GLY A 294 1.45 -2.04 -0.56
C GLY A 294 1.34 -0.62 -1.13
N ALA A 295 0.81 -0.42 -2.35
CA ALA A 295 0.76 0.89 -3.01
C ALA A 295 -0.38 0.98 -4.05
N SER A 296 -0.10 0.76 -5.33
CA SER A 296 -1.01 1.09 -6.44
C SER A 296 -2.22 0.16 -6.52
N GLY A 297 -2.07 -1.12 -6.20
CA GLY A 297 -3.21 -2.03 -6.12
C GLY A 297 -4.17 -1.65 -4.98
N GLN A 298 -3.63 -1.21 -3.84
CA GLN A 298 -4.42 -0.65 -2.74
C GLN A 298 -5.13 0.64 -3.18
N ALA A 299 -4.48 1.50 -3.97
CA ALA A 299 -5.08 2.73 -4.49
C ALA A 299 -6.27 2.44 -5.44
N VAL A 300 -6.13 1.45 -6.33
CA VAL A 300 -7.25 0.98 -7.19
C VAL A 300 -8.36 0.35 -6.35
N HIS A 301 -8.04 -0.44 -5.32
CA HIS A 301 -9.03 -0.96 -4.37
C HIS A 301 -9.81 0.17 -3.69
N ASN A 302 -9.12 1.19 -3.20
CA ASN A 302 -9.76 2.37 -2.62
C ASN A 302 -10.66 3.09 -3.64
N MET A 303 -10.20 3.28 -4.88
CA MET A 303 -11.02 3.85 -5.96
C MET A 303 -12.28 3.03 -6.19
N ASN A 304 -12.19 1.70 -6.29
CA ASN A 304 -13.35 0.84 -6.49
C ASN A 304 -14.40 1.06 -5.40
N LEU A 305 -13.98 1.12 -4.13
CA LEU A 305 -14.87 1.40 -3.00
C LEU A 305 -15.47 2.80 -3.05
N MET A 306 -14.68 3.83 -3.36
CA MET A 306 -15.14 5.22 -3.47
C MET A 306 -16.19 5.42 -4.57
N PHE A 307 -16.16 4.61 -5.61
CA PHE A 307 -17.11 4.64 -6.73
C PHE A 307 -18.18 3.54 -6.67
N ASN A 308 -18.28 2.81 -5.56
CA ASN A 308 -19.24 1.71 -5.36
C ASN A 308 -19.13 0.60 -6.43
N LEU A 309 -17.94 0.35 -6.92
CA LEU A 309 -17.64 -0.80 -7.77
C LEU A 309 -17.39 -2.05 -6.91
N GLU A 310 -17.44 -3.22 -7.54
CA GLU A 310 -16.96 -4.45 -6.90
C GLU A 310 -15.45 -4.31 -6.65
N GLU A 311 -15.01 -4.57 -5.43
CA GLU A 311 -13.66 -4.22 -4.94
C GLU A 311 -12.51 -4.90 -5.69
N THR A 312 -12.76 -6.06 -6.33
CA THR A 312 -11.75 -6.85 -7.03
C THR A 312 -11.60 -6.50 -8.51
N VAL A 313 -12.44 -5.61 -9.06
CA VAL A 313 -12.37 -5.21 -10.47
C VAL A 313 -11.00 -4.62 -10.79
N GLY A 314 -10.38 -5.08 -11.87
CA GLY A 314 -9.02 -4.68 -12.26
C GLY A 314 -7.89 -5.27 -11.41
N LEU A 315 -8.19 -6.01 -10.32
CA LEU A 315 -7.21 -6.47 -9.33
C LEU A 315 -7.09 -8.00 -9.22
N ARG A 316 -7.77 -8.78 -10.06
CA ARG A 316 -7.68 -10.26 -10.09
C ARG A 316 -6.40 -10.73 -10.77
N LEU A 317 -5.29 -10.33 -10.22
CA LEU A 317 -3.95 -10.64 -10.72
C LEU A 317 -3.46 -12.00 -10.20
N LYS A 318 -2.52 -12.60 -10.93
CA LYS A 318 -1.89 -13.87 -10.55
C LYS A 318 -0.40 -13.66 -10.26
N PRO A 319 0.15 -14.36 -9.27
CA PRO A 319 1.59 -14.29 -8.99
C PRO A 319 2.39 -14.93 -10.12
N SER A 320 3.65 -14.50 -10.23
CA SER A 320 4.64 -15.18 -11.03
C SER A 320 5.21 -16.33 -10.20
N ALA A 321 5.08 -17.57 -10.66
CA ALA A 321 5.49 -18.75 -9.89
C ALA A 321 7.02 -18.89 -9.75
N PHE A 322 7.81 -18.22 -10.62
CA PHE A 322 9.27 -18.37 -10.70
C PHE A 322 9.96 -17.02 -10.91
#